data_21f85c4bc4feedb96756ae77a80acdd5
#
_entry.id   21f85c4bc4feedb96756ae77a80acdd5
#
_cell.length_a   1.000
_cell.length_b   1.000
_cell.length_c   1.000
_cell.angle_alpha   90.00
_cell.angle_beta   90.00
_cell.angle_gamma   90.00
#
_symmetry.space_group_name_H-M   'P 1'
#
loop_
_entity.id
_entity.type
_entity.pdbx_description
1 polymer ?
#
loop_
_entity_poly.entity_id
_entity_poly.type
_entity_poly.pdbx_seq_one_letter_code
_entity_poly.pdbx_strand_id
1 'polypeptide(L)'
;MQQALRVFIIAENDTWTRKLSRTFEEAPGFVVVGVTATSSSTPPQADSFDVVVIQAAQVLRPDPFPGAQVPTLYLLSDVGPQPKELTRKSAVLSRNASAQQIRAAAMAVAAGLQIARTNSPAPAENETELAFVEPLTDRELRVLNLLADGLSNPQIARHLSISRNTVKFHVGSIIAKLGATSRTEAVTIGVKRGLIIL
;
A
#
# COMPACT_ATOMS: atom_id res chain seq x y z
N MET A 1 7.13 18.16 24.59
CA MET A 1 7.93 17.89 23.38
C MET A 1 7.59 16.47 22.95
N GLN A 2 6.97 16.28 21.79
CA GLN A 2 6.62 14.95 21.31
C GLN A 2 7.90 14.30 20.77
N GLN A 3 8.29 13.17 21.35
CA GLN A 3 9.50 12.45 20.93
C GLN A 3 9.28 11.92 19.52
N ALA A 4 10.25 12.15 18.62
CA ALA A 4 10.17 11.64 17.26
C ALA A 4 10.17 10.11 17.24
N LEU A 5 9.31 9.51 16.43
CA LEU A 5 9.19 8.07 16.26
C LEU A 5 10.42 7.52 15.53
N ARG A 6 11.15 6.62 16.17
CA ARG A 6 12.35 5.99 15.60
C ARG A 6 11.96 4.83 14.70
N VAL A 7 12.23 4.98 13.41
CA VAL A 7 11.87 4.01 12.34
C VAL A 7 13.11 3.25 11.89
N PHE A 8 13.05 1.93 11.89
CA PHE A 8 14.03 1.08 11.23
C PHE A 8 13.46 0.50 9.94
N ILE A 9 14.23 0.49 8.85
CA ILE A 9 13.77 0.08 7.52
C ILE A 9 14.49 -1.19 7.08
N ILE A 10 13.72 -2.19 6.64
CA ILE A 10 14.22 -3.39 5.98
C ILE A 10 13.60 -3.43 4.59
N ALA A 11 14.42 -3.42 3.53
CA ALA A 11 13.94 -3.39 2.15
C ALA A 11 14.70 -4.36 1.24
N GLU A 12 14.05 -4.81 0.18
CA GLU A 12 14.64 -5.77 -0.77
C GLU A 12 15.76 -5.17 -1.63
N ASN A 13 15.74 -3.85 -1.83
CA ASN A 13 16.71 -3.17 -2.68
C ASN A 13 16.85 -1.68 -2.34
N ASP A 14 17.90 -1.06 -2.86
CA ASP A 14 18.25 0.35 -2.62
C ASP A 14 17.17 1.35 -3.09
N THR A 15 16.39 1.00 -4.09
CA THR A 15 15.31 1.86 -4.57
C THR A 15 14.23 2.01 -3.51
N TRP A 16 13.84 0.90 -2.89
CA TRP A 16 12.88 0.90 -1.79
C TRP A 16 13.46 1.52 -0.52
N THR A 17 14.72 1.24 -0.21
CA THR A 17 15.43 1.88 0.91
C THR A 17 15.35 3.39 0.80
N ARG A 18 15.75 3.96 -0.34
CA ARG A 18 15.69 5.41 -0.58
C ARG A 18 14.27 5.98 -0.54
N LYS A 19 13.31 5.28 -1.15
CA LYS A 19 11.91 5.71 -1.15
C LYS A 19 11.35 5.77 0.27
N LEU A 20 11.59 4.76 1.09
CA LEU A 20 11.09 4.69 2.47
C LEU A 20 11.81 5.68 3.37
N SER A 21 13.14 5.81 3.29
CA SER A 21 13.89 6.83 4.04
C SER A 21 13.33 8.22 3.77
N ARG A 22 13.17 8.58 2.51
CA ARG A 22 12.58 9.86 2.12
C ARG A 22 11.15 10.04 2.66
N THR A 23 10.34 8.98 2.63
CA THR A 23 8.96 9.01 3.15
C THR A 23 8.89 9.45 4.61
N PHE A 24 9.85 9.03 5.43
CA PHE A 24 9.89 9.37 6.86
C PHE A 24 10.69 10.63 7.16
N GLU A 25 11.80 10.87 6.46
CA GLU A 25 12.65 12.05 6.67
C GLU A 25 11.97 13.37 6.27
N GLU A 26 11.11 13.35 5.26
CA GLU A 26 10.34 14.54 4.83
C GLU A 26 9.17 14.89 5.79
N ALA A 27 8.90 14.08 6.80
CA ALA A 27 7.78 14.29 7.70
C ALA A 27 8.24 14.62 9.12
N PRO A 28 7.74 15.70 9.74
CA PRO A 28 8.04 16.00 11.13
C PRO A 28 7.52 14.88 12.04
N GLY A 29 8.28 14.57 13.07
CA GLY A 29 7.91 13.55 14.07
C GLY A 29 8.40 12.13 13.76
N PHE A 30 9.24 11.94 12.73
CA PHE A 30 9.90 10.68 12.43
C PHE A 30 11.42 10.85 12.35
N VAL A 31 12.15 9.80 12.72
CA VAL A 31 13.61 9.70 12.56
C VAL A 31 13.95 8.31 12.06
N VAL A 32 14.63 8.19 10.92
CA VAL A 32 15.17 6.93 10.42
C VAL A 32 16.45 6.64 11.16
N VAL A 33 16.43 5.60 12.01
CA VAL A 33 17.59 5.22 12.87
C VAL A 33 18.48 4.17 12.23
N GLY A 34 18.02 3.53 11.15
CA GLY A 34 18.82 2.58 10.40
C GLY A 34 18.07 1.96 9.24
N VAL A 35 18.84 1.41 8.31
CA VAL A 35 18.34 0.71 7.13
C VAL A 35 19.16 -0.56 6.90
N THR A 36 18.51 -1.63 6.44
CA THR A 36 19.18 -2.87 6.06
C THR A 36 18.47 -3.56 4.91
N ALA A 37 19.18 -4.45 4.22
CA ALA A 37 18.58 -5.28 3.19
C ALA A 37 17.88 -6.51 3.82
N THR A 38 16.83 -7.01 3.17
CA THR A 38 16.13 -8.24 3.59
C THR A 38 17.02 -9.48 3.61
N SER A 39 18.14 -9.46 2.89
CA SER A 39 19.16 -10.53 2.86
C SER A 39 20.18 -10.45 3.99
N SER A 40 20.15 -9.42 4.83
CA SER A 40 21.08 -9.27 5.94
C SER A 40 20.78 -10.26 7.05
N SER A 41 21.80 -10.96 7.53
CA SER A 41 21.69 -11.98 8.58
C SER A 41 21.71 -11.43 10.01
N THR A 42 21.94 -10.12 10.18
CA THR A 42 22.04 -9.52 11.52
C THR A 42 20.87 -8.56 11.73
N PRO A 43 19.85 -8.94 12.52
CA PRO A 43 18.78 -8.02 12.88
C PRO A 43 19.31 -6.92 13.81
N PRO A 44 18.79 -5.69 13.72
CA PRO A 44 19.12 -4.64 14.68
C PRO A 44 18.58 -4.98 16.07
N GLN A 45 19.17 -4.38 17.10
CA GLN A 45 18.67 -4.53 18.47
C GLN A 45 17.26 -3.93 18.60
N ALA A 46 16.31 -4.70 19.13
CA ALA A 46 14.90 -4.32 19.21
C ALA A 46 14.64 -3.01 20.01
N ASP A 47 15.54 -2.64 20.92
CA ASP A 47 15.41 -1.43 21.75
C ASP A 47 15.90 -0.14 21.04
N SER A 48 16.48 -0.25 19.85
CA SER A 48 17.04 0.90 19.14
C SER A 48 16.02 1.67 18.31
N PHE A 49 14.79 1.16 18.15
CA PHE A 49 13.71 1.77 17.34
C PHE A 49 12.33 1.48 17.93
N ASP A 50 11.33 2.23 17.51
CA ASP A 50 9.95 2.14 17.97
C ASP A 50 9.06 1.35 17.00
N VAL A 51 9.42 1.33 15.72
CA VAL A 51 8.71 0.59 14.67
C VAL A 51 9.70 0.12 13.59
N VAL A 52 9.49 -1.08 13.09
CA VAL A 52 10.19 -1.57 11.90
C VAL A 52 9.26 -1.55 10.69
N VAL A 53 9.76 -1.07 9.56
CA VAL A 53 9.05 -1.07 8.28
C VAL A 53 9.75 -2.06 7.35
N ILE A 54 9.06 -3.12 6.98
CA ILE A 54 9.60 -4.20 6.16
C ILE A 54 8.95 -4.17 4.78
N GLN A 55 9.72 -3.86 3.75
CA GLN A 55 9.28 -4.01 2.37
C GLN A 55 9.84 -5.33 1.83
N ALA A 56 8.94 -6.22 1.45
CA ALA A 56 9.28 -7.52 0.89
C ALA A 56 8.19 -8.02 -0.08
N ALA A 57 8.55 -8.96 -0.95
CA ALA A 57 7.58 -9.63 -1.84
C ALA A 57 6.58 -10.47 -1.05
N GLN A 58 7.04 -11.06 0.05
CA GLN A 58 6.25 -11.87 0.99
C GLN A 58 6.71 -11.60 2.42
N VAL A 59 5.92 -12.01 3.41
CA VAL A 59 6.34 -11.92 4.82
C VAL A 59 7.62 -12.72 5.03
N LEU A 60 8.62 -12.08 5.64
CA LEU A 60 9.91 -12.70 5.88
C LEU A 60 9.78 -13.89 6.83
N ARG A 61 10.37 -15.01 6.44
CA ARG A 61 10.56 -16.17 7.31
C ARG A 61 12.02 -16.62 7.26
N PRO A 62 12.68 -16.84 8.37
CA PRO A 62 12.19 -16.66 9.74
C PRO A 62 11.92 -15.20 10.08
N ASP A 63 11.12 -14.96 11.15
CA ASP A 63 10.90 -13.63 11.72
C ASP A 63 12.25 -12.98 12.03
N PRO A 64 12.54 -11.78 11.52
CA PRO A 64 13.79 -11.09 11.84
C PRO A 64 13.95 -10.75 13.32
N PHE A 65 12.88 -10.80 14.11
CA PHE A 65 12.87 -10.50 15.54
C PHE A 65 12.22 -11.63 16.36
N PRO A 66 12.76 -12.86 16.37
CA PRO A 66 12.15 -14.00 17.02
C PRO A 66 12.02 -13.75 18.53
N GLY A 67 10.79 -13.84 19.04
CA GLY A 67 10.47 -13.66 20.45
C GLY A 67 10.34 -12.20 20.93
N ALA A 68 10.67 -11.21 20.12
CA ALA A 68 10.45 -9.80 20.43
C ALA A 68 9.09 -9.34 19.85
N GLN A 69 8.27 -8.66 20.66
CA GLN A 69 7.03 -8.04 20.21
C GLN A 69 7.31 -6.67 19.57
N VAL A 70 8.09 -6.65 18.51
CA VAL A 70 8.45 -5.43 17.79
C VAL A 70 7.27 -4.94 16.95
N PRO A 71 6.87 -3.65 17.09
CA PRO A 71 5.88 -3.08 16.19
C PRO A 71 6.36 -3.13 14.74
N THR A 72 5.63 -3.85 13.87
CA THR A 72 6.09 -4.15 12.51
C THR A 72 5.05 -3.75 11.47
N LEU A 73 5.45 -2.92 10.51
CA LEU A 73 4.67 -2.56 9.34
C LEU A 73 5.23 -3.29 8.11
N TYR A 74 4.44 -4.18 7.53
CA TYR A 74 4.77 -4.87 6.29
C TYR A 74 4.23 -4.13 5.06
N LEU A 75 5.07 -3.92 4.05
CA LEU A 75 4.70 -3.43 2.72
C LEU A 75 4.89 -4.57 1.72
N LEU A 76 3.82 -5.23 1.34
CA LEU A 76 3.86 -6.44 0.51
C LEU A 76 3.44 -6.16 -0.93
N SER A 77 4.03 -6.89 -1.90
CA SER A 77 3.73 -6.73 -3.34
C SER A 77 2.40 -7.32 -3.76
N ASP A 78 1.97 -8.42 -3.17
CA ASP A 78 0.67 -9.03 -3.37
C ASP A 78 -0.08 -9.13 -2.05
N VAL A 79 -1.33 -8.70 -2.08
CA VAL A 79 -2.25 -8.91 -0.98
C VAL A 79 -2.83 -10.31 -1.13
N GLY A 80 -2.00 -11.29 -0.92
CA GLY A 80 -2.42 -12.69 -0.74
C GLY A 80 -3.09 -12.90 0.62
N PRO A 81 -3.56 -14.12 0.91
CA PRO A 81 -4.12 -14.43 2.22
C PRO A 81 -3.12 -14.03 3.29
N GLN A 82 -3.59 -13.25 4.27
CA GLN A 82 -2.74 -12.77 5.36
C GLN A 82 -2.12 -13.96 6.09
N PRO A 83 -0.82 -13.87 6.42
CA PRO A 83 -0.20 -14.91 7.23
C PRO A 83 -0.95 -14.98 8.56
N LYS A 84 -1.43 -16.15 8.91
CA LYS A 84 -2.18 -16.43 10.15
C LYS A 84 -1.36 -16.14 11.44
N GLU A 85 -0.11 -15.80 11.30
CA GLU A 85 0.87 -15.66 12.38
C GLU A 85 1.45 -14.24 12.51
N LEU A 86 0.74 -13.20 12.02
CA LEU A 86 1.15 -11.82 12.32
C LEU A 86 1.03 -11.56 13.82
N THR A 87 2.10 -11.05 14.43
CA THR A 87 2.12 -10.70 15.85
C THR A 87 1.07 -9.64 16.17
N ARG A 88 0.64 -9.55 17.45
CA ARG A 88 -0.38 -8.59 17.91
C ARG A 88 -0.06 -7.12 17.65
N LYS A 89 1.17 -6.78 17.22
CA LYS A 89 1.63 -5.41 16.94
C LYS A 89 2.12 -5.29 15.49
N SER A 90 1.35 -5.80 14.53
CA SER A 90 1.75 -5.68 13.13
C SER A 90 0.62 -5.21 12.24
N ALA A 91 0.98 -4.52 11.17
CA ALA A 91 0.08 -4.12 10.11
C ALA A 91 0.65 -4.53 8.75
N VAL A 92 -0.24 -4.74 7.80
CA VAL A 92 0.12 -5.03 6.41
C VAL A 92 -0.53 -3.99 5.50
N LEU A 93 0.29 -3.35 4.68
CA LEU A 93 -0.16 -2.46 3.61
C LEU A 93 0.32 -2.99 2.25
N SER A 94 -0.35 -2.55 1.20
CA SER A 94 0.18 -2.71 -0.16
C SER A 94 1.48 -1.92 -0.29
N ARG A 95 2.47 -2.45 -1.02
CA ARG A 95 3.67 -1.69 -1.39
C ARG A 95 3.37 -0.42 -2.21
N ASN A 96 2.16 -0.33 -2.78
CA ASN A 96 1.68 0.84 -3.52
C ASN A 96 1.01 1.88 -2.60
N ALA A 97 1.03 1.66 -1.28
CA ALA A 97 0.50 2.62 -0.31
C ALA A 97 1.19 3.98 -0.45
N SER A 98 0.42 5.05 -0.28
CA SER A 98 0.96 6.42 -0.29
C SER A 98 1.87 6.67 0.91
N ALA A 99 2.76 7.66 0.80
CA ALA A 99 3.64 8.08 1.89
C ALA A 99 2.86 8.41 3.17
N GLN A 100 1.69 9.04 3.03
CA GLN A 100 0.81 9.37 4.15
C GLN A 100 0.23 8.12 4.82
N GLN A 101 -0.22 7.13 4.04
CA GLN A 101 -0.73 5.86 4.56
C GLN A 101 0.37 5.09 5.30
N ILE A 102 1.58 5.05 4.75
CA ILE A 102 2.74 4.39 5.38
C ILE A 102 3.05 5.03 6.73
N ARG A 103 3.10 6.37 6.80
CA ARG A 103 3.35 7.11 8.05
C ARG A 103 2.24 6.90 9.09
N ALA A 104 0.97 7.00 8.68
CA ALA A 104 -0.17 6.79 9.57
C ALA A 104 -0.17 5.36 10.14
N ALA A 105 0.09 4.35 9.31
CA ALA A 105 0.18 2.96 9.74
C ALA A 105 1.37 2.73 10.68
N ALA A 106 2.54 3.33 10.41
CA ALA A 106 3.71 3.22 11.28
C ALA A 106 3.43 3.80 12.69
N MET A 107 2.77 4.97 12.77
CA MET A 107 2.35 5.56 14.04
C MET A 107 1.35 4.68 14.78
N ALA A 108 0.35 4.15 14.10
CA ALA A 108 -0.68 3.31 14.70
C ALA A 108 -0.09 1.99 15.25
N VAL A 109 0.80 1.34 14.49
CA VAL A 109 1.47 0.11 14.93
C VAL A 109 2.40 0.37 16.10
N ALA A 110 3.16 1.47 16.09
CA ALA A 110 4.01 1.87 17.20
C ALA A 110 3.19 2.16 18.48
N ALA A 111 1.98 2.71 18.34
CA ALA A 111 1.03 2.90 19.43
C ALA A 111 0.37 1.58 19.89
N GLY A 112 0.70 0.44 19.30
CA GLY A 112 0.16 -0.88 19.65
C GLY A 112 -1.20 -1.19 19.01
N LEU A 113 -1.67 -0.39 18.06
CA LEU A 113 -2.90 -0.64 17.33
C LEU A 113 -2.65 -1.71 16.25
N GLN A 114 -3.57 -2.66 16.14
CA GLN A 114 -3.58 -3.62 15.04
C GLN A 114 -4.35 -3.03 13.86
N ILE A 115 -3.70 -2.97 12.71
CA ILE A 115 -4.39 -2.69 11.45
C ILE A 115 -4.53 -4.00 10.71
N ALA A 116 -5.63 -4.70 10.96
CA ALA A 116 -6.05 -5.84 10.14
C ALA A 116 -6.74 -5.29 8.89
N ARG A 117 -6.20 -5.55 7.70
CA ARG A 117 -7.00 -5.42 6.47
C ARG A 117 -8.04 -6.54 6.49
N THR A 118 -9.24 -6.22 6.86
CA THR A 118 -10.36 -7.10 6.64
C THR A 118 -10.69 -7.08 5.15
N ASN A 119 -10.35 -8.15 4.42
CA ASN A 119 -10.93 -8.45 3.10
C ASN A 119 -12.36 -9.03 3.28
N SER A 120 -13.13 -8.49 4.21
CA SER A 120 -14.53 -8.86 4.35
C SER A 120 -15.39 -7.70 3.85
N PRO A 121 -16.38 -7.92 2.99
CA PRO A 121 -17.38 -6.90 2.74
C PRO A 121 -18.16 -6.72 4.05
N ALA A 122 -17.81 -5.70 4.82
CA ALA A 122 -18.61 -5.30 5.97
C ALA A 122 -19.94 -4.73 5.49
N PRO A 123 -21.06 -5.03 6.18
CA PRO A 123 -22.32 -4.37 5.89
C PRO A 123 -22.21 -2.88 6.17
N ALA A 124 -22.76 -2.11 5.25
CA ALA A 124 -22.81 -0.66 5.34
C ALA A 124 -23.68 -0.24 6.53
N GLU A 125 -23.07 0.37 7.55
CA GLU A 125 -23.75 1.31 8.43
C GLU A 125 -22.81 2.49 8.71
N ASN A 126 -23.21 3.61 8.13
CA ASN A 126 -22.99 5.00 8.48
C ASN A 126 -21.83 5.33 9.44
N GLU A 127 -20.68 5.74 8.84
CA GLU A 127 -19.92 6.87 9.39
C GLU A 127 -19.02 7.43 8.29
N THR A 128 -19.03 8.74 8.16
CA THR A 128 -18.35 9.53 7.13
C THR A 128 -16.84 9.47 7.32
N GLU A 129 -16.21 8.37 6.97
CA GLU A 129 -14.76 8.32 6.76
C GLU A 129 -14.47 8.82 5.35
N LEU A 130 -13.87 10.00 5.29
CA LEU A 130 -13.21 10.49 4.09
C LEU A 130 -12.13 9.49 3.66
N ALA A 131 -12.54 8.46 2.93
CA ALA A 131 -11.61 7.61 2.19
C ALA A 131 -10.86 8.54 1.23
N PHE A 132 -9.58 8.78 1.48
CA PHE A 132 -8.70 9.44 0.52
C PHE A 132 -8.58 8.52 -0.70
N VAL A 133 -9.52 8.68 -1.60
CA VAL A 133 -9.49 8.06 -2.93
C VAL A 133 -8.38 8.76 -3.69
N GLU A 134 -7.28 8.08 -3.95
CA GLU A 134 -6.23 8.61 -4.81
C GLU A 134 -6.86 8.93 -6.18
N PRO A 135 -6.80 10.19 -6.65
CA PRO A 135 -7.47 10.57 -7.89
C PRO A 135 -6.89 9.75 -9.06
N LEU A 136 -7.74 9.43 -10.02
CA LEU A 136 -7.29 8.80 -11.24
C LEU A 136 -6.33 9.74 -11.97
N THR A 137 -5.21 9.22 -12.44
CA THR A 137 -4.30 9.95 -13.31
C THR A 137 -4.96 10.22 -14.67
N ASP A 138 -4.48 11.20 -15.42
CA ASP A 138 -4.98 11.50 -16.78
C ASP A 138 -4.95 10.25 -17.70
N ARG A 139 -3.97 9.38 -17.49
CA ARG A 139 -3.85 8.14 -18.25
C ARG A 139 -4.93 7.13 -17.86
N GLU A 140 -5.21 7.00 -16.57
CA GLU A 140 -6.28 6.13 -16.05
C GLU A 140 -7.68 6.67 -16.44
N LEU A 141 -7.88 7.97 -16.43
CA LEU A 141 -9.12 8.58 -16.92
C LEU A 141 -9.35 8.28 -18.40
N ARG A 142 -8.33 8.38 -19.25
CA ARG A 142 -8.44 8.00 -20.67
C ARG A 142 -8.78 6.52 -20.84
N VAL A 143 -8.15 5.65 -20.05
CA VAL A 143 -8.46 4.21 -20.07
C VAL A 143 -9.89 3.96 -19.60
N LEU A 144 -10.36 4.65 -18.55
CA LEU A 144 -11.71 4.51 -18.01
C LEU A 144 -12.78 4.97 -19.05
N ASN A 145 -12.54 6.05 -19.78
CA ASN A 145 -13.42 6.46 -20.89
C ASN A 145 -13.53 5.36 -21.98
N LEU A 146 -12.39 4.81 -22.40
CA LEU A 146 -12.40 3.73 -23.41
C LEU A 146 -13.03 2.43 -22.88
N LEU A 147 -13.00 2.20 -21.56
CA LEU A 147 -13.76 1.11 -20.93
C LEU A 147 -15.27 1.39 -20.99
N ALA A 148 -15.68 2.64 -20.79
CA ALA A 148 -17.06 3.07 -20.89
C ALA A 148 -17.60 2.94 -22.32
N ASP A 149 -16.77 3.21 -23.34
CA ASP A 149 -17.07 2.96 -24.76
C ASP A 149 -17.13 1.45 -25.12
N GLY A 150 -16.95 0.57 -24.13
CA GLY A 150 -17.01 -0.88 -24.31
C GLY A 150 -15.78 -1.52 -24.96
N LEU A 151 -14.66 -0.80 -25.13
CA LEU A 151 -13.47 -1.33 -25.79
C LEU A 151 -12.80 -2.41 -24.94
N SER A 152 -12.38 -3.48 -25.59
CA SER A 152 -11.55 -4.53 -24.98
C SER A 152 -10.10 -4.07 -24.77
N ASN A 153 -9.34 -4.72 -23.85
CA ASN A 153 -7.94 -4.37 -23.61
C ASN A 153 -7.06 -4.34 -24.87
N PRO A 154 -7.21 -5.26 -25.86
CA PRO A 154 -6.48 -5.17 -27.11
C PRO A 154 -6.84 -3.94 -27.96
N GLN A 155 -8.10 -3.50 -27.94
CA GLN A 155 -8.55 -2.29 -28.64
C GLN A 155 -8.00 -1.04 -27.97
N ILE A 156 -8.07 -0.96 -26.63
CA ILE A 156 -7.50 0.14 -25.83
C ILE A 156 -5.98 0.22 -26.07
N ALA A 157 -5.29 -0.92 -26.07
CA ALA A 157 -3.84 -0.98 -26.33
C ALA A 157 -3.47 -0.36 -27.69
N ARG A 158 -4.23 -0.68 -28.74
CA ARG A 158 -4.07 -0.07 -30.08
C ARG A 158 -4.38 1.41 -30.08
N HIS A 159 -5.51 1.80 -29.46
CA HIS A 159 -5.95 3.19 -29.40
C HIS A 159 -4.95 4.10 -28.69
N LEU A 160 -4.34 3.61 -27.61
CA LEU A 160 -3.39 4.35 -26.79
C LEU A 160 -1.92 4.11 -27.16
N SER A 161 -1.62 3.28 -28.18
CA SER A 161 -0.27 2.89 -28.61
C SER A 161 0.58 2.33 -27.48
N ILE A 162 0.03 1.44 -26.65
CA ILE A 162 0.71 0.77 -25.53
C ILE A 162 0.49 -0.74 -25.58
N SER A 163 1.24 -1.49 -24.75
CA SER A 163 1.08 -2.93 -24.67
C SER A 163 -0.24 -3.35 -24.00
N ARG A 164 -0.74 -4.54 -24.35
CA ARG A 164 -1.91 -5.14 -23.66
C ARG A 164 -1.68 -5.30 -22.16
N ASN A 165 -0.46 -5.62 -21.77
CA ASN A 165 -0.09 -5.75 -20.36
C ASN A 165 -0.17 -4.40 -19.64
N THR A 166 0.27 -3.33 -20.26
CA THR A 166 0.15 -1.97 -19.72
C THR A 166 -1.32 -1.58 -19.52
N VAL A 167 -2.21 -1.91 -20.48
CA VAL A 167 -3.66 -1.69 -20.30
C VAL A 167 -4.19 -2.50 -19.12
N LYS A 168 -3.80 -3.76 -18.99
CA LYS A 168 -4.19 -4.61 -17.86
C LYS A 168 -3.81 -3.99 -16.51
N PHE A 169 -2.61 -3.40 -16.41
CA PHE A 169 -2.15 -2.67 -15.24
C PHE A 169 -3.01 -1.45 -14.94
N HIS A 170 -3.30 -0.61 -15.96
CA HIS A 170 -4.17 0.56 -15.77
C HIS A 170 -5.58 0.17 -15.34
N VAL A 171 -6.16 -0.86 -15.93
CA VAL A 171 -7.49 -1.36 -15.54
C VAL A 171 -7.49 -1.86 -14.10
N GLY A 172 -6.47 -2.61 -13.68
CA GLY A 172 -6.31 -3.05 -12.29
C GLY A 172 -6.18 -1.88 -11.31
N SER A 173 -5.38 -0.86 -11.67
CA SER A 173 -5.21 0.35 -10.86
C SER A 173 -6.53 1.14 -10.74
N ILE A 174 -7.26 1.31 -11.84
CA ILE A 174 -8.57 1.99 -11.86
C ILE A 174 -9.57 1.26 -10.94
N ILE A 175 -9.67 -0.07 -11.07
CA ILE A 175 -10.54 -0.90 -10.23
C ILE A 175 -10.19 -0.70 -8.74
N ALA A 176 -8.91 -0.75 -8.39
CA ALA A 176 -8.45 -0.56 -7.02
C ALA A 176 -8.75 0.85 -6.50
N LYS A 177 -8.45 1.90 -7.29
CA LYS A 177 -8.66 3.31 -6.91
C LYS A 177 -10.14 3.66 -6.78
N LEU A 178 -11.01 3.06 -7.59
CA LEU A 178 -12.45 3.29 -7.52
C LEU A 178 -13.14 2.40 -6.47
N GLY A 179 -12.44 1.41 -5.91
CA GLY A 179 -13.02 0.42 -5.00
C GLY A 179 -13.99 -0.52 -5.71
N ALA A 180 -13.81 -0.73 -7.02
CA ALA A 180 -14.67 -1.61 -7.82
C ALA A 180 -14.22 -3.07 -7.74
N THR A 181 -15.15 -4.00 -7.95
CA THR A 181 -14.87 -5.45 -8.02
C THR A 181 -14.74 -5.95 -9.46
N SER A 182 -15.18 -5.13 -10.43
CA SER A 182 -15.15 -5.46 -11.85
C SER A 182 -14.95 -4.22 -12.72
N ARG A 183 -14.57 -4.45 -14.00
CA ARG A 183 -14.46 -3.36 -15.00
C ARG A 183 -15.78 -2.62 -15.20
N THR A 184 -16.90 -3.33 -15.22
CA THR A 184 -18.23 -2.76 -15.41
C THR A 184 -18.62 -1.90 -14.22
N GLU A 185 -18.33 -2.35 -13.02
CA GLU A 185 -18.55 -1.59 -11.81
C GLU A 185 -17.66 -0.34 -11.76
N ALA A 186 -16.40 -0.43 -12.18
CA ALA A 186 -15.50 0.72 -12.28
C ALA A 186 -16.07 1.81 -13.22
N VAL A 187 -16.63 1.44 -14.36
CA VAL A 187 -17.32 2.36 -15.28
C VAL A 187 -18.54 2.99 -14.59
N THR A 188 -19.39 2.17 -13.95
CA THR A 188 -20.58 2.65 -13.22
C THR A 188 -20.21 3.67 -12.13
N ILE A 189 -19.17 3.39 -11.34
CA ILE A 189 -18.67 4.30 -10.31
C ILE A 189 -18.10 5.58 -10.95
N GLY A 190 -17.36 5.45 -12.05
CA GLY A 190 -16.81 6.59 -12.79
C GLY A 190 -17.90 7.56 -13.27
N VAL A 191 -19.00 7.04 -13.81
CA VAL A 191 -20.16 7.85 -14.20
C VAL A 191 -20.84 8.49 -12.99
N LYS A 192 -21.12 7.70 -11.92
CA LYS A 192 -21.75 8.20 -10.69
C LYS A 192 -20.94 9.31 -10.02
N ARG A 193 -19.62 9.26 -10.09
CA ARG A 193 -18.71 10.29 -9.52
C ARG A 193 -18.42 11.44 -10.49
N GLY A 194 -19.03 11.46 -11.70
CA GLY A 194 -18.79 12.49 -12.69
C GLY A 194 -17.39 12.51 -13.28
N LEU A 195 -16.63 11.42 -13.16
CA LEU A 195 -15.28 11.29 -13.71
C LEU A 195 -15.31 11.08 -15.23
N ILE A 196 -16.38 10.48 -15.74
CA ILE A 196 -16.64 10.22 -17.17
C ILE A 196 -18.11 10.43 -17.47
N ILE A 197 -18.42 10.72 -18.73
CA ILE A 197 -19.78 10.90 -19.27
C ILE A 197 -20.00 9.78 -20.31
N LEU A 198 -21.17 9.13 -20.28
CA LEU A 198 -21.59 8.15 -21.29
C LEU A 198 -22.31 8.86 -22.46
#